data_c44f98b34cc8c746371f9b3bf3b54730
#
_entry.id   c44f98b34cc8c746371f9b3bf3b54730
#
_cell.length_a   1.000
_cell.length_b   1.000
_cell.length_c   1.000
_cell.angle_alpha   90.00
_cell.angle_beta   90.00
_cell.angle_gamma   90.00
#
_symmetry.space_group_name_H-M   'P 1'
#
loop_
_entity.id
_entity.type
_entity.pdbx_description
1 polymer ?
#
loop_
_entity_poly.entity_id
_entity_poly.type
_entity_poly.pdbx_seq_one_letter_code
_entity_poly.pdbx_strand_id
1 'polypeptide(L)'
;SDNSLINIPYRIFNINVDHQNGDLSIKSTLALEHQLRSDTYFLTNSSPQDFHWDLRELYMQWFTSFGEIRVGKQIHTWGSTDENSPIDVVNPLDYYYLFSTGAERKLGTFSIASDIYWKNLKLGFVFSPLHNTHRTPSGDNNFPIKLPITPQEYQIFPLHDQPFEGGFYTVSSRNFGEISYYYFSGYDRLFNFTGVSTYSHIDNSSFVQVELVYGFRKTQALGMGAILLNDLFTIRADMGLFDTRDQNSSISRELAGVAFGFNNYIFVDSLSFPMEEKARYYQSTFQIEVELPADINFIGQIFIYDTLYYSSNDFPVDQEINIPNLEIDPDNFTPADFFTPGIGAPMAVLSKKLAFFSLKRDFLDSQLNINLTAMLDLDKTGYKGTVPGALYSFQTEYNLLEDLKAILGITKIIGADGHPDGDQYRFNQMEDFSHMRLELKYFF
;
A
#
# COMPACT_ATOMS: atom_id res chain seq x y z
N SER A 1 25.46 -9.74 -12.26
CA SER A 1 24.38 -10.20 -11.40
C SER A 1 24.91 -10.30 -9.98
N ASP A 2 24.40 -9.46 -9.15
CA ASP A 2 24.65 -9.51 -7.72
C ASP A 2 23.98 -10.78 -7.17
N ASN A 3 24.76 -11.63 -6.47
CA ASN A 3 24.25 -12.85 -5.84
C ASN A 3 23.78 -12.57 -4.41
N SER A 4 23.32 -11.35 -4.12
CA SER A 4 22.81 -10.99 -2.82
C SER A 4 21.45 -11.65 -2.53
N LEU A 5 21.21 -11.95 -1.27
CA LEU A 5 19.88 -12.35 -0.81
C LEU A 5 18.98 -11.13 -0.76
N ILE A 6 17.77 -11.24 -1.33
CA ILE A 6 16.78 -10.18 -1.21
C ILE A 6 16.17 -10.25 0.18
N ASN A 7 16.21 -9.11 0.86
CA ASN A 7 15.74 -8.97 2.22
C ASN A 7 14.22 -8.69 2.26
N ILE A 8 13.43 -9.72 1.93
CA ILE A 8 11.97 -9.67 2.12
C ILE A 8 11.68 -10.39 3.44
N PRO A 9 10.95 -9.78 4.38
CA PRO A 9 10.47 -10.51 5.54
C PRO A 9 9.55 -11.63 5.08
N TYR A 10 9.64 -12.79 5.69
CA TYR A 10 8.76 -13.91 5.42
C TYR A 10 8.16 -14.46 6.70
N ARG A 11 6.91 -14.88 6.60
CA ARG A 11 6.19 -15.47 7.71
C ARG A 11 6.57 -16.93 7.84
N ILE A 12 7.44 -17.21 8.81
CA ILE A 12 7.91 -18.57 9.07
C ILE A 12 6.88 -19.42 9.81
N PHE A 13 5.93 -18.76 10.46
CA PHE A 13 4.91 -19.45 11.23
C PHE A 13 3.63 -18.63 11.32
N ASN A 14 2.47 -19.28 11.12
CA ASN A 14 1.16 -18.67 11.28
C ASN A 14 0.30 -19.56 12.15
N ILE A 15 -0.37 -18.97 13.16
CA ILE A 15 -1.37 -19.61 13.98
C ILE A 15 -2.72 -18.97 13.69
N ASN A 16 -3.68 -19.78 13.26
CA ASN A 16 -5.06 -19.37 13.09
C ASN A 16 -5.91 -20.03 14.16
N VAL A 17 -6.66 -19.23 14.90
CA VAL A 17 -7.63 -19.70 15.90
C VAL A 17 -9.01 -19.20 15.48
N ASP A 18 -9.95 -20.12 15.32
CA ASP A 18 -11.36 -19.83 15.12
C ASP A 18 -12.17 -20.64 16.13
N HIS A 19 -12.82 -19.95 17.05
CA HIS A 19 -13.65 -20.57 18.08
C HIS A 19 -15.03 -19.95 18.06
N GLN A 20 -16.05 -20.81 17.86
CA GLN A 20 -17.44 -20.37 17.84
C GLN A 20 -18.22 -21.04 18.96
N ASN A 21 -19.02 -20.25 19.68
CA ASN A 21 -19.96 -20.73 20.68
C ASN A 21 -21.33 -20.02 20.50
N GLY A 22 -22.28 -20.73 19.93
CA GLY A 22 -23.59 -20.18 19.57
C GLY A 22 -23.43 -19.06 18.50
N ASP A 23 -23.96 -17.88 18.80
CA ASP A 23 -23.93 -16.72 17.93
C ASP A 23 -22.64 -15.90 18.08
N LEU A 24 -21.71 -16.32 18.91
CA LEU A 24 -20.45 -15.62 19.16
C LEU A 24 -19.26 -16.40 18.58
N SER A 25 -18.40 -15.74 17.83
CA SER A 25 -17.13 -16.28 17.32
C SER A 25 -15.97 -15.38 17.72
N ILE A 26 -14.81 -15.97 18.00
CA ILE A 26 -13.54 -15.27 18.21
C ILE A 26 -12.57 -15.78 17.17
N LYS A 27 -11.98 -14.87 16.41
CA LYS A 27 -10.98 -15.17 15.38
C LYS A 27 -9.67 -14.48 15.69
N SER A 28 -8.58 -15.19 15.51
CA SER A 28 -7.23 -14.67 15.69
C SER A 28 -6.29 -15.26 14.63
N THR A 29 -5.44 -14.41 14.06
CA THR A 29 -4.33 -14.79 13.20
C THR A 29 -3.06 -14.14 13.73
N LEU A 30 -2.13 -14.95 14.19
CA LEU A 30 -0.82 -14.54 14.69
C LEU A 30 0.27 -15.09 13.76
N ALA A 31 1.16 -14.22 13.29
CA ALA A 31 2.29 -14.58 12.47
C ALA A 31 3.61 -14.30 13.19
N LEU A 32 4.63 -15.12 12.93
CA LEU A 32 6.01 -14.84 13.24
C LEU A 32 6.74 -14.55 11.93
N GLU A 33 7.22 -13.33 11.79
CA GLU A 33 8.03 -12.91 10.66
C GLU A 33 9.51 -12.96 11.00
N HIS A 34 10.31 -13.32 10.01
CA HIS A 34 11.77 -13.24 10.06
C HIS A 34 12.26 -12.43 8.86
N GLN A 35 13.15 -11.49 9.11
CA GLN A 35 13.82 -10.70 8.09
C GLN A 35 15.25 -11.19 7.92
N LEU A 36 15.52 -11.80 6.76
CA LEU A 36 16.85 -12.30 6.44
C LEU A 36 17.68 -11.15 5.86
N ARG A 37 18.73 -10.75 6.59
CA ARG A 37 19.70 -9.73 6.13
C ARG A 37 20.98 -10.40 5.69
N SER A 38 21.72 -9.75 4.79
CA SER A 38 22.99 -10.29 4.28
C SER A 38 24.08 -10.48 5.35
N ASP A 39 23.98 -9.71 6.42
CA ASP A 39 24.89 -9.74 7.58
C ASP A 39 24.35 -10.54 8.77
N THR A 40 23.16 -11.15 8.61
CA THR A 40 22.46 -11.87 9.68
C THR A 40 22.36 -13.35 9.34
N TYR A 41 22.95 -14.19 10.16
CA TYR A 41 22.79 -15.63 10.07
C TYR A 41 21.74 -16.09 11.09
N PHE A 42 20.74 -16.82 10.62
CA PHE A 42 19.63 -17.31 11.42
C PHE A 42 20.04 -17.95 12.77
N LEU A 43 21.11 -18.72 12.78
CA LEU A 43 21.58 -19.43 13.97
C LEU A 43 22.58 -18.64 14.82
N THR A 44 23.09 -17.53 14.36
CA THR A 44 24.14 -16.75 15.06
C THR A 44 23.69 -15.35 15.44
N ASN A 45 22.50 -14.95 15.01
CA ASN A 45 21.98 -13.64 15.33
C ASN A 45 21.53 -13.55 16.80
N SER A 46 22.16 -12.66 17.54
CA SER A 46 21.81 -12.35 18.93
C SER A 46 20.81 -11.19 19.07
N SER A 47 20.45 -10.56 17.94
CA SER A 47 19.53 -9.42 17.96
C SER A 47 18.09 -9.88 17.74
N PRO A 48 17.17 -9.69 18.71
CA PRO A 48 15.76 -10.07 18.55
C PRO A 48 14.99 -9.22 17.53
N GLN A 49 15.62 -8.20 16.93
CA GLN A 49 14.98 -7.30 15.96
C GLN A 49 14.71 -7.95 14.61
N ASP A 50 15.36 -9.09 14.32
CA ASP A 50 15.14 -9.81 13.06
C ASP A 50 13.88 -10.70 13.10
N PHE A 51 13.29 -10.88 14.27
CA PHE A 51 12.04 -11.60 14.46
C PHE A 51 10.96 -10.64 14.93
N HIS A 52 9.80 -10.68 14.27
CA HIS A 52 8.65 -9.85 14.59
C HIS A 52 7.39 -10.70 14.73
N TRP A 53 6.70 -10.58 15.90
CA TRP A 53 5.37 -11.13 16.07
C TRP A 53 4.34 -10.13 15.52
N ASP A 54 3.60 -10.55 14.52
CA ASP A 54 2.51 -9.77 13.94
C ASP A 54 1.17 -10.39 14.33
N LEU A 55 0.46 -9.73 15.22
CA LEU A 55 -0.95 -10.03 15.46
C LEU A 55 -1.74 -9.44 14.29
N ARG A 56 -1.97 -10.24 13.27
CA ARG A 56 -2.64 -9.80 12.04
C ARG A 56 -4.09 -9.48 12.25
N GLU A 57 -4.80 -10.39 12.95
CA GLU A 57 -6.20 -10.25 13.32
C GLU A 57 -6.45 -10.78 14.73
N LEU A 58 -7.31 -10.11 15.46
CA LEU A 58 -7.93 -10.56 16.69
C LEU A 58 -9.24 -9.81 16.87
N TYR A 59 -10.35 -10.48 16.60
CA TYR A 59 -11.66 -9.87 16.74
C TYR A 59 -12.72 -10.86 17.22
N MET A 60 -13.74 -10.29 17.83
CA MET A 60 -14.96 -10.95 18.20
C MET A 60 -16.05 -10.64 17.17
N GLN A 61 -16.79 -11.64 16.75
CA GLN A 61 -17.90 -11.55 15.81
C GLN A 61 -19.17 -12.07 16.46
N TRP A 62 -20.19 -11.26 16.42
CA TRP A 62 -21.52 -11.61 16.91
C TRP A 62 -22.51 -11.67 15.76
N PHE A 63 -23.10 -12.86 15.56
CA PHE A 63 -24.13 -13.10 14.56
C PHE A 63 -25.50 -12.73 15.12
N THR A 64 -26.24 -11.93 14.40
CA THR A 64 -27.60 -11.50 14.73
C THR A 64 -28.59 -12.03 13.70
N SER A 65 -29.90 -11.94 13.96
CA SER A 65 -30.91 -12.37 12.99
C SER A 65 -30.95 -11.54 11.69
N PHE A 66 -30.32 -10.38 11.68
CA PHE A 66 -30.31 -9.45 10.53
C PHE A 66 -28.92 -9.16 9.98
N GLY A 67 -27.86 -9.75 10.56
CA GLY A 67 -26.50 -9.50 10.12
C GLY A 67 -25.45 -9.90 11.15
N GLU A 68 -24.32 -9.20 11.13
CA GLU A 68 -23.20 -9.44 12.03
C GLU A 68 -22.55 -8.15 12.52
N ILE A 69 -21.95 -8.22 13.70
CA ILE A 69 -21.15 -7.15 14.30
C ILE A 69 -19.79 -7.72 14.65
N ARG A 70 -18.72 -7.02 14.26
CA ARG A 70 -17.34 -7.41 14.56
C ARG A 70 -16.62 -6.30 15.32
N VAL A 71 -15.83 -6.65 16.31
CA VAL A 71 -15.07 -5.71 17.15
C VAL A 71 -13.67 -6.26 17.38
N GLY A 72 -12.65 -5.50 17.07
CA GLY A 72 -11.25 -5.84 17.28
C GLY A 72 -10.37 -5.49 16.08
N LYS A 73 -9.15 -6.05 16.08
CA LYS A 73 -8.20 -5.90 14.98
C LYS A 73 -8.61 -6.84 13.85
N GLN A 74 -8.97 -6.30 12.69
CA GLN A 74 -9.52 -7.07 11.57
C GLN A 74 -9.09 -6.53 10.22
N ILE A 75 -9.09 -7.39 9.22
CA ILE A 75 -8.84 -7.07 7.83
C ILE A 75 -10.17 -6.98 7.09
N HIS A 76 -10.42 -5.84 6.46
CA HIS A 76 -11.57 -5.58 5.61
C HIS A 76 -11.20 -5.76 4.13
N THR A 77 -12.18 -6.11 3.32
CA THR A 77 -12.03 -6.15 1.87
C THR A 77 -13.21 -5.42 1.24
N TRP A 78 -12.91 -4.30 0.60
CA TRP A 78 -13.86 -3.50 -0.16
C TRP A 78 -13.52 -3.58 -1.64
N GLY A 79 -14.54 -3.46 -2.47
CA GLY A 79 -14.39 -3.49 -3.91
C GLY A 79 -14.79 -4.82 -4.54
N SER A 80 -14.85 -4.79 -5.84
CA SER A 80 -15.30 -5.88 -6.70
C SER A 80 -14.15 -6.53 -7.47
N THR A 81 -13.08 -5.77 -7.75
CA THR A 81 -11.89 -6.26 -8.44
C THR A 81 -10.93 -6.93 -7.46
N ASP A 82 -10.23 -7.93 -7.96
CA ASP A 82 -9.22 -8.60 -7.18
C ASP A 82 -7.94 -7.76 -7.10
N GLU A 83 -7.27 -7.80 -5.95
CA GLU A 83 -5.91 -7.34 -5.72
C GLU A 83 -5.64 -5.83 -5.87
N ASN A 84 -6.35 -5.12 -6.75
CA ASN A 84 -6.02 -3.73 -7.11
C ASN A 84 -7.26 -2.83 -7.11
N SER A 85 -8.19 -3.08 -6.19
CA SER A 85 -9.36 -2.23 -6.03
C SER A 85 -8.97 -0.86 -5.46
N PRO A 86 -9.31 0.25 -6.14
CA PRO A 86 -9.03 1.59 -5.62
C PRO A 86 -9.87 1.96 -4.40
N ILE A 87 -10.97 1.25 -4.16
CA ILE A 87 -11.88 1.51 -3.03
C ILE A 87 -11.63 0.60 -1.83
N ASP A 88 -10.60 -0.25 -1.87
CA ASP A 88 -10.15 -1.08 -0.75
C ASP A 88 -9.23 -0.28 0.18
N VAL A 89 -9.80 0.71 0.86
CA VAL A 89 -9.09 1.79 1.56
C VAL A 89 -9.07 1.68 3.08
N VAL A 90 -9.84 0.76 3.64
CA VAL A 90 -10.00 0.65 5.11
C VAL A 90 -8.72 0.21 5.79
N ASN A 91 -8.06 -0.80 5.24
CA ASN A 91 -6.83 -1.33 5.81
C ASN A 91 -5.58 -0.72 5.17
N PRO A 92 -4.55 -0.45 5.98
CA PRO A 92 -3.25 -0.15 5.43
C PRO A 92 -2.63 -1.39 4.77
N LEU A 93 -1.67 -1.15 3.89
CA LEU A 93 -0.96 -2.18 3.15
C LEU A 93 0.44 -2.40 3.74
N ASP A 94 0.92 -3.61 3.63
CA ASP A 94 2.30 -3.99 3.86
C ASP A 94 3.03 -4.06 2.52
N TYR A 95 3.84 -3.05 2.23
CA TYR A 95 4.56 -2.95 0.96
C TYR A 95 5.70 -3.96 0.81
N TYR A 96 6.15 -4.58 1.90
CA TYR A 96 7.03 -5.75 1.78
C TYR A 96 6.35 -6.92 1.07
N TYR A 97 5.03 -6.99 1.15
CA TYR A 97 4.20 -8.02 0.50
C TYR A 97 3.39 -7.47 -0.68
N LEU A 98 3.84 -6.36 -1.31
CA LEU A 98 3.10 -5.69 -2.39
C LEU A 98 2.69 -6.65 -3.52
N PHE A 99 3.55 -7.61 -3.86
CA PHE A 99 3.31 -8.58 -4.91
C PHE A 99 2.67 -9.89 -4.42
N SER A 100 2.31 -9.95 -3.13
CA SER A 100 1.48 -11.04 -2.58
C SER A 100 0.00 -10.75 -2.82
N THR A 101 -0.83 -11.77 -2.68
CA THR A 101 -2.25 -11.69 -2.97
C THR A 101 -3.11 -11.61 -1.71
N GLY A 102 -4.29 -11.01 -1.82
CA GLY A 102 -5.32 -11.02 -0.80
C GLY A 102 -4.91 -10.38 0.53
N ALA A 103 -5.30 -11.03 1.61
CA ALA A 103 -5.03 -10.56 2.97
C ALA A 103 -3.54 -10.52 3.35
N GLU A 104 -2.68 -11.24 2.62
CA GLU A 104 -1.24 -11.32 2.89
C GLU A 104 -0.59 -9.93 2.91
N ARG A 105 -1.00 -9.04 2.03
CA ARG A 105 -0.48 -7.68 1.91
C ARG A 105 -1.22 -6.63 2.74
N LYS A 106 -2.23 -7.00 3.54
CA LYS A 106 -2.99 -6.06 4.38
C LYS A 106 -2.56 -6.14 5.83
N LEU A 107 -2.59 -5.01 6.49
CA LEU A 107 -2.41 -4.90 7.93
C LEU A 107 -3.78 -4.76 8.60
N GLY A 108 -4.00 -5.51 9.68
CA GLY A 108 -5.24 -5.42 10.43
C GLY A 108 -5.41 -4.07 11.10
N THR A 109 -6.63 -3.54 11.10
CA THR A 109 -7.01 -2.27 11.75
C THR A 109 -7.97 -2.55 12.88
N PHE A 110 -7.74 -1.90 14.04
CA PHE A 110 -8.70 -1.97 15.14
C PHE A 110 -9.96 -1.20 14.76
N SER A 111 -11.09 -1.89 14.71
CA SER A 111 -12.34 -1.32 14.22
C SER A 111 -13.57 -2.00 14.83
N ILE A 112 -14.69 -1.28 14.77
CA ILE A 112 -16.03 -1.82 14.92
C ILE A 112 -16.65 -1.86 13.54
N ALA A 113 -17.11 -3.01 13.11
CA ALA A 113 -17.75 -3.20 11.82
C ALA A 113 -19.10 -3.89 11.99
N SER A 114 -20.04 -3.57 11.11
CA SER A 114 -21.33 -4.28 11.04
C SER A 114 -21.76 -4.47 9.59
N ASP A 115 -22.31 -5.65 9.33
CA ASP A 115 -22.94 -6.00 8.06
C ASP A 115 -24.41 -6.34 8.31
N ILE A 116 -25.31 -5.67 7.64
CA ILE A 116 -26.75 -5.84 7.74
C ILE A 116 -27.26 -6.38 6.40
N TYR A 117 -28.01 -7.47 6.46
CA TYR A 117 -28.56 -8.13 5.26
C TYR A 117 -30.06 -7.91 5.18
N TRP A 118 -30.51 -7.31 4.07
CA TRP A 118 -31.91 -7.10 3.80
C TRP A 118 -32.27 -7.50 2.37
N LYS A 119 -32.88 -8.65 2.20
CA LYS A 119 -33.16 -9.25 0.90
C LYS A 119 -31.88 -9.37 0.04
N ASN A 120 -31.82 -8.64 -1.06
CA ASN A 120 -30.72 -8.60 -1.99
C ASN A 120 -29.73 -7.46 -1.72
N LEU A 121 -29.91 -6.77 -0.58
CA LEU A 121 -29.08 -5.64 -0.20
C LEU A 121 -28.25 -6.01 1.02
N LYS A 122 -26.96 -5.71 0.96
CA LYS A 122 -26.04 -5.71 2.09
C LYS A 122 -25.65 -4.27 2.39
N LEU A 123 -25.74 -3.86 3.64
CA LEU A 123 -25.27 -2.59 4.15
C LEU A 123 -24.15 -2.85 5.13
N GLY A 124 -22.99 -2.27 4.89
CA GLY A 124 -21.84 -2.43 5.77
C GLY A 124 -21.37 -1.08 6.33
N PHE A 125 -20.87 -1.11 7.57
CA PHE A 125 -20.31 0.04 8.28
C PHE A 125 -19.00 -0.35 8.90
N VAL A 126 -18.03 0.55 8.88
CA VAL A 126 -16.75 0.40 9.57
C VAL A 126 -16.41 1.71 10.25
N PHE A 127 -15.97 1.60 11.50
CA PHE A 127 -15.46 2.73 12.28
C PHE A 127 -14.17 2.30 12.99
N SER A 128 -13.10 3.07 12.80
CA SER A 128 -11.83 2.91 13.50
C SER A 128 -11.52 4.17 14.32
N PRO A 129 -11.22 4.02 15.62
CA PRO A 129 -10.78 5.13 16.46
C PRO A 129 -9.30 5.48 16.25
N LEU A 130 -8.58 4.70 15.44
CA LEU A 130 -7.14 4.81 15.23
C LEU A 130 -6.85 4.96 13.73
N HIS A 131 -5.86 5.80 13.42
CA HIS A 131 -5.22 5.83 12.12
C HIS A 131 -4.02 4.88 12.11
N ASN A 132 -3.95 4.05 11.08
CA ASN A 132 -2.81 3.16 10.83
C ASN A 132 -2.23 3.47 9.45
N THR A 133 -0.91 3.55 9.37
CA THR A 133 -0.18 3.81 8.13
C THR A 133 0.20 2.54 7.40
N HIS A 134 0.53 2.66 6.12
CA HIS A 134 1.19 1.58 5.39
C HIS A 134 2.52 1.23 6.07
N ARG A 135 2.86 -0.05 6.08
CA ARG A 135 4.22 -0.51 6.39
C ARG A 135 5.04 -0.42 5.11
N THR A 136 5.89 0.59 5.05
CA THR A 136 6.76 0.83 3.89
C THR A 136 8.18 0.34 4.19
N PRO A 137 8.93 -0.16 3.19
CA PRO A 137 10.32 -0.56 3.35
C PRO A 137 11.28 0.64 3.45
N SER A 138 10.80 1.74 3.99
CA SER A 138 11.54 2.98 4.16
C SER A 138 12.78 2.77 5.04
N GLY A 139 13.92 3.26 4.59
CA GLY A 139 15.19 3.11 5.31
C GLY A 139 15.82 1.72 5.22
N ASP A 140 15.21 0.77 4.54
CA ASP A 140 15.81 -0.53 4.27
C ASP A 140 16.57 -0.47 2.93
N ASN A 141 17.90 -0.32 3.01
CA ASN A 141 18.75 -0.21 1.83
C ASN A 141 18.77 -1.49 0.96
N ASN A 142 18.33 -2.61 1.52
CA ASN A 142 18.32 -3.89 0.82
C ASN A 142 16.97 -4.17 0.15
N PHE A 143 15.95 -3.33 0.38
CA PHE A 143 14.67 -3.47 -0.29
C PHE A 143 14.66 -2.67 -1.59
N PRO A 144 14.26 -3.29 -2.70
CA PRO A 144 14.39 -2.67 -4.03
C PRO A 144 13.40 -1.52 -4.31
N ILE A 145 12.27 -1.49 -3.61
CA ILE A 145 11.32 -0.37 -3.74
C ILE A 145 11.75 0.71 -2.75
N LYS A 146 12.48 1.70 -3.23
CA LYS A 146 12.90 2.84 -2.42
C LYS A 146 11.86 3.94 -2.53
N LEU A 147 11.36 4.40 -1.39
CA LEU A 147 10.69 5.69 -1.35
C LEU A 147 11.77 6.78 -1.50
N PRO A 148 11.51 7.84 -2.26
CA PRO A 148 12.52 8.87 -2.52
C PRO A 148 13.03 9.55 -1.24
N ILE A 149 12.20 9.58 -0.21
CA ILE A 149 12.53 10.18 1.08
C ILE A 149 11.96 9.29 2.19
N THR A 150 12.80 8.99 3.19
CA THR A 150 12.38 8.38 4.44
C THR A 150 12.44 9.43 5.53
N PRO A 151 11.31 10.03 5.95
CA PRO A 151 11.30 10.99 7.03
C PRO A 151 11.68 10.31 8.35
N GLN A 152 12.37 11.03 9.19
CA GLN A 152 12.56 10.64 10.59
C GLN A 152 11.23 10.81 11.33
N GLU A 153 11.01 10.04 12.40
CA GLU A 153 9.76 10.10 13.16
C GLU A 153 9.42 11.52 13.64
N TYR A 154 10.40 12.30 14.06
CA TYR A 154 10.21 13.68 14.51
C TYR A 154 9.82 14.67 13.39
N GLN A 155 10.06 14.32 12.13
CA GLN A 155 9.67 15.11 10.95
C GLN A 155 8.22 14.87 10.54
N ILE A 156 7.60 13.82 11.08
CA ILE A 156 6.20 13.50 10.80
C ILE A 156 5.31 14.27 11.76
N PHE A 157 4.48 15.12 11.22
CA PHE A 157 3.51 15.88 12.00
C PHE A 157 2.45 14.93 12.56
N PRO A 158 2.27 14.85 13.89
CA PRO A 158 1.29 13.96 14.48
C PRO A 158 -0.12 14.37 14.07
N LEU A 159 -0.97 13.39 13.83
CA LEU A 159 -2.40 13.64 13.69
C LEU A 159 -2.94 14.21 14.99
N HIS A 160 -3.58 15.37 14.89
CA HIS A 160 -4.22 15.99 16.06
C HIS A 160 -5.37 15.12 16.57
N ASP A 161 -5.55 15.18 17.87
CA ASP A 161 -6.59 14.58 18.69
C ASP A 161 -7.65 13.73 17.98
N GLN A 162 -7.57 12.41 18.16
CA GLN A 162 -8.56 11.42 17.73
C GLN A 162 -8.71 11.28 16.22
N PRO A 163 -7.81 10.60 15.57
CA PRO A 163 -7.86 10.35 14.12
C PRO A 163 -8.92 9.32 13.76
N PHE A 164 -10.18 9.66 13.95
CA PHE A 164 -11.30 8.80 13.59
C PHE A 164 -11.36 8.60 12.09
N GLU A 165 -11.53 7.35 11.71
CA GLU A 165 -11.74 6.94 10.34
C GLU A 165 -12.99 6.09 10.26
N GLY A 166 -13.67 6.15 9.15
CA GLY A 166 -14.85 5.31 8.98
C GLY A 166 -15.45 5.41 7.60
N GLY A 167 -16.34 4.49 7.36
CA GLY A 167 -17.05 4.46 6.09
C GLY A 167 -18.22 3.52 6.11
N PHE A 168 -18.93 3.52 5.03
CA PHE A 168 -20.05 2.62 4.79
C PHE A 168 -20.08 2.16 3.34
N TYR A 169 -20.71 1.04 3.11
CA TYR A 169 -20.93 0.54 1.77
C TYR A 169 -22.29 -0.14 1.65
N THR A 170 -22.75 -0.24 0.43
CA THR A 170 -23.95 -1.00 0.07
C THR A 170 -23.65 -1.87 -1.14
N VAL A 171 -24.11 -3.11 -1.11
CA VAL A 171 -24.01 -4.06 -2.22
C VAL A 171 -25.41 -4.53 -2.57
N SER A 172 -25.79 -4.39 -3.82
CA SER A 172 -27.05 -4.90 -4.38
C SER A 172 -26.75 -6.06 -5.32
N SER A 173 -27.12 -7.29 -4.90
CA SER A 173 -26.91 -8.50 -5.68
C SER A 173 -28.11 -8.80 -6.56
N ARG A 174 -27.86 -9.24 -7.80
CA ARG A 174 -28.82 -9.67 -8.80
C ARG A 174 -28.35 -10.97 -9.45
N ASN A 175 -29.23 -11.64 -10.21
CA ASN A 175 -28.87 -12.90 -10.86
C ASN A 175 -27.71 -12.79 -11.88
N PHE A 176 -27.50 -11.58 -12.43
CA PHE A 176 -26.48 -11.31 -13.44
C PHE A 176 -25.25 -10.61 -12.86
N GLY A 177 -25.21 -10.34 -11.55
CA GLY A 177 -24.05 -9.69 -10.94
C GLY A 177 -24.40 -8.78 -9.76
N GLU A 178 -23.50 -7.89 -9.41
CA GLU A 178 -23.59 -7.01 -8.27
C GLU A 178 -23.23 -5.57 -8.64
N ILE A 179 -23.85 -4.62 -7.92
CA ILE A 179 -23.45 -3.21 -7.94
C ILE A 179 -23.26 -2.77 -6.50
N SER A 180 -22.20 -2.05 -6.25
CA SER A 180 -21.81 -1.59 -4.92
C SER A 180 -21.43 -0.12 -4.93
N TYR A 181 -21.67 0.55 -3.80
CA TYR A 181 -21.29 1.94 -3.56
C TYR A 181 -20.59 2.03 -2.21
N TYR A 182 -19.58 2.90 -2.14
CA TYR A 182 -18.69 3.03 -0.99
C TYR A 182 -18.50 4.50 -0.63
N TYR A 183 -18.37 4.78 0.64
CA TYR A 183 -17.92 6.05 1.16
C TYR A 183 -16.92 5.80 2.28
N PHE A 184 -15.82 6.53 2.26
CA PHE A 184 -14.80 6.50 3.30
C PHE A 184 -14.38 7.93 3.65
N SER A 185 -14.13 8.18 4.93
CA SER A 185 -13.52 9.40 5.44
C SER A 185 -12.46 9.03 6.45
N GLY A 186 -11.24 9.45 6.19
CA GLY A 186 -10.08 9.12 7.01
C GLY A 186 -8.86 9.93 6.58
N TYR A 187 -7.72 9.29 6.62
CA TYR A 187 -6.43 9.91 6.30
C TYR A 187 -5.66 9.06 5.30
N ASP A 188 -4.78 9.70 4.54
CA ASP A 188 -3.84 9.00 3.67
C ASP A 188 -2.99 8.02 4.48
N ARG A 189 -2.68 6.88 3.89
CA ARG A 189 -1.88 5.82 4.51
C ARG A 189 -0.37 6.01 4.28
N LEU A 190 -0.02 6.80 3.26
CA LEU A 190 1.34 7.28 3.02
C LEU A 190 1.47 8.72 3.51
N PHE A 191 2.62 9.05 4.05
CA PHE A 191 2.94 10.44 4.38
C PHE A 191 3.18 11.25 3.10
N ASN A 192 2.88 12.52 3.16
CA ASN A 192 3.21 13.51 2.14
C ASN A 192 4.05 14.63 2.72
N PHE A 193 4.77 15.34 1.88
CA PHE A 193 5.45 16.57 2.24
C PHE A 193 4.42 17.67 2.49
N THR A 194 4.37 18.22 3.71
CA THR A 194 3.36 19.23 4.12
C THR A 194 3.93 20.61 4.28
N GLY A 195 5.25 20.77 4.31
CA GLY A 195 5.88 22.07 4.41
C GLY A 195 7.31 22.05 4.91
N VAL A 196 7.82 23.24 5.17
CA VAL A 196 9.16 23.49 5.70
C VAL A 196 9.06 24.34 6.95
N SER A 197 9.84 24.01 7.98
CA SER A 197 10.01 24.83 9.17
C SER A 197 11.46 25.30 9.27
N THR A 198 11.65 26.58 9.54
CA THR A 198 12.96 27.16 9.77
C THR A 198 13.09 27.58 11.24
N TYR A 199 14.20 27.25 11.85
CA TYR A 199 14.51 27.54 13.24
C TYR A 199 15.73 28.43 13.32
N SER A 200 15.71 29.46 14.15
CA SER A 200 16.86 30.32 14.40
C SER A 200 17.38 30.12 15.81
N HIS A 201 18.70 30.24 15.96
CA HIS A 201 19.33 30.18 17.29
C HIS A 201 19.02 31.45 18.10
N ILE A 202 18.73 31.29 19.41
CA ILE A 202 18.35 32.40 20.31
C ILE A 202 19.40 33.51 20.39
N ASP A 203 20.68 33.16 20.39
CA ASP A 203 21.77 34.10 20.53
C ASP A 203 22.40 34.54 19.20
N ASN A 204 22.06 33.87 18.09
CA ASN A 204 22.62 34.18 16.79
C ASN A 204 21.65 33.80 15.66
N SER A 205 20.88 34.77 15.20
CA SER A 205 19.91 34.62 14.11
C SER A 205 20.54 34.27 12.75
N SER A 206 21.85 34.28 12.61
CA SER A 206 22.55 33.82 11.43
C SER A 206 22.63 32.29 11.32
N PHE A 207 22.40 31.57 12.44
CA PHE A 207 22.31 30.12 12.43
C PHE A 207 20.85 29.72 12.22
N VAL A 208 20.50 29.37 10.99
CA VAL A 208 19.18 28.91 10.61
C VAL A 208 19.27 27.42 10.30
N GLN A 209 18.35 26.66 10.86
CA GLN A 209 18.15 25.27 10.51
C GLN A 209 16.83 25.12 9.76
N VAL A 210 16.85 24.33 8.70
CA VAL A 210 15.70 24.03 7.87
C VAL A 210 15.31 22.57 8.08
N GLU A 211 14.05 22.32 8.38
CA GLU A 211 13.48 20.98 8.48
C GLU A 211 12.34 20.80 7.49
N LEU A 212 12.36 19.67 6.79
CA LEU A 212 11.21 19.20 6.02
C LEU A 212 10.19 18.58 6.96
N VAL A 213 8.93 18.91 6.76
CA VAL A 213 7.83 18.39 7.58
C VAL A 213 6.90 17.56 6.71
N TYR A 214 6.55 16.40 7.22
CA TYR A 214 5.68 15.44 6.57
C TYR A 214 4.41 15.24 7.38
N GLY A 215 3.33 14.84 6.74
CA GLY A 215 2.06 14.60 7.41
C GLY A 215 1.18 13.64 6.64
N PHE A 216 -0.04 13.45 7.14
CA PHE A 216 -1.05 12.63 6.49
C PHE A 216 -2.23 13.53 6.08
N ARG A 217 -2.54 13.56 4.80
CA ARG A 217 -3.67 14.35 4.28
C ARG A 217 -4.99 13.75 4.75
N LYS A 218 -5.96 14.61 5.07
CA LYS A 218 -7.33 14.19 5.30
C LYS A 218 -7.99 13.89 3.97
N THR A 219 -8.53 12.67 3.82
CA THR A 219 -9.05 12.18 2.55
C THR A 219 -10.47 11.65 2.71
N GLN A 220 -11.32 12.02 1.75
CA GLN A 220 -12.64 11.44 1.54
C GLN A 220 -12.64 10.69 0.22
N ALA A 221 -13.24 9.52 0.20
CA ALA A 221 -13.38 8.70 -0.99
C ALA A 221 -14.84 8.34 -1.24
N LEU A 222 -15.28 8.51 -2.47
CA LEU A 222 -16.53 7.97 -3.00
C LEU A 222 -16.19 6.88 -3.99
N GLY A 223 -16.81 5.72 -3.85
CA GLY A 223 -16.52 4.58 -4.70
C GLY A 223 -17.75 3.92 -5.28
N MET A 224 -17.54 3.28 -6.42
CA MET A 224 -18.52 2.41 -7.06
C MET A 224 -17.81 1.15 -7.54
N GLY A 225 -18.46 0.00 -7.33
CA GLY A 225 -18.01 -1.30 -7.83
C GLY A 225 -19.10 -2.01 -8.60
N ALA A 226 -18.72 -2.86 -9.54
CA ALA A 226 -19.64 -3.68 -10.30
C ALA A 226 -19.03 -5.04 -10.63
N ILE A 227 -19.86 -6.07 -10.57
CA ILE A 227 -19.56 -7.43 -11.07
C ILE A 227 -20.64 -7.80 -12.05
N LEU A 228 -20.25 -8.22 -13.23
CA LEU A 228 -21.14 -8.80 -14.26
C LEU A 228 -20.74 -10.28 -14.46
N LEU A 229 -21.70 -11.16 -14.25
CA LEU A 229 -21.55 -12.60 -14.40
C LEU A 229 -22.17 -13.06 -15.72
N ASN A 230 -21.42 -13.81 -16.48
CA ASN A 230 -21.86 -14.51 -17.68
C ASN A 230 -21.25 -15.90 -17.70
N ASP A 231 -21.86 -16.83 -18.41
CA ASP A 231 -21.38 -18.23 -18.51
C ASP A 231 -19.98 -18.36 -19.11
N LEU A 232 -19.53 -17.37 -19.90
CA LEU A 232 -18.24 -17.38 -20.58
C LEU A 232 -17.17 -16.51 -19.92
N PHE A 233 -17.59 -15.48 -19.16
CA PHE A 233 -16.67 -14.52 -18.55
C PHE A 233 -17.27 -13.85 -17.33
N THR A 234 -16.41 -13.36 -16.46
CA THR A 234 -16.75 -12.43 -15.39
C THR A 234 -16.07 -11.10 -15.66
N ILE A 235 -16.82 -10.00 -15.60
CA ILE A 235 -16.29 -8.64 -15.64
C ILE A 235 -16.43 -8.02 -14.26
N ARG A 236 -15.35 -7.40 -13.78
CA ARG A 236 -15.33 -6.62 -12.53
C ARG A 236 -14.81 -5.23 -12.82
N ALA A 237 -15.34 -4.25 -12.15
CA ALA A 237 -14.87 -2.88 -12.26
C ALA A 237 -15.03 -2.15 -10.92
N ASP A 238 -14.04 -1.38 -10.55
CA ASP A 238 -14.08 -0.46 -9.41
C ASP A 238 -13.59 0.91 -9.83
N MET A 239 -14.21 1.93 -9.26
CA MET A 239 -13.82 3.32 -9.45
C MET A 239 -13.91 4.05 -8.11
N GLY A 240 -12.89 4.82 -7.77
CA GLY A 240 -12.82 5.71 -6.61
C GLY A 240 -12.55 7.15 -7.04
N LEU A 241 -13.30 8.09 -6.46
CA LEU A 241 -13.04 9.52 -6.53
C LEU A 241 -12.61 10.00 -5.15
N PHE A 242 -11.45 10.65 -5.10
CA PHE A 242 -10.78 11.06 -3.87
C PHE A 242 -10.67 12.58 -3.81
N ASP A 243 -10.95 13.13 -2.63
CA ASP A 243 -10.71 14.53 -2.29
C ASP A 243 -9.80 14.56 -1.07
N THR A 244 -8.60 15.09 -1.24
CA THR A 244 -7.56 15.05 -0.22
C THR A 244 -7.01 16.45 0.06
N ARG A 245 -6.61 16.70 1.31
CA ARG A 245 -6.07 18.00 1.74
C ARG A 245 -5.15 17.86 2.92
N ASP A 246 -4.14 18.70 2.98
CA ASP A 246 -3.32 18.88 4.17
C ASP A 246 -4.18 19.28 5.37
N GLN A 247 -3.80 18.80 6.55
CA GLN A 247 -4.60 19.04 7.76
C GLN A 247 -4.33 20.38 8.38
N ASN A 248 -3.11 20.90 8.27
CA ASN A 248 -2.67 22.08 8.95
C ASN A 248 -2.08 23.11 8.01
N SER A 249 -2.56 24.33 8.16
CA SER A 249 -2.01 25.51 7.50
C SER A 249 -0.78 26.09 8.19
N SER A 250 -0.44 25.65 9.41
CA SER A 250 0.74 26.11 10.11
C SER A 250 1.40 24.98 10.87
N ILE A 251 2.70 24.79 10.64
CA ILE A 251 3.54 23.81 11.30
C ILE A 251 4.49 24.58 12.22
N SER A 252 4.10 24.78 13.46
CA SER A 252 4.98 25.34 14.48
C SER A 252 5.37 24.25 15.47
N ARG A 253 6.67 24.02 15.61
CA ARG A 253 7.23 23.13 16.63
C ARG A 253 8.19 23.92 17.50
N GLU A 254 8.07 23.76 18.81
CA GLU A 254 9.17 24.10 19.71
C GLU A 254 10.15 22.92 19.68
N LEU A 255 11.33 23.13 19.09
CA LEU A 255 12.44 22.20 19.21
C LEU A 255 13.16 22.48 20.53
N ALA A 256 12.66 21.93 21.61
CA ALA A 256 13.37 21.93 22.86
C ALA A 256 14.55 20.94 22.79
N GLY A 257 15.76 21.46 22.69
CA GLY A 257 16.96 20.73 23.05
C GLY A 257 17.48 19.69 22.07
N VAL A 258 17.32 19.85 20.77
CA VAL A 258 17.98 18.98 19.79
C VAL A 258 19.43 19.42 19.62
N ALA A 259 20.35 18.62 20.15
CA ALA A 259 21.79 18.80 19.96
C ALA A 259 22.18 18.32 18.53
N PHE A 260 22.26 19.25 17.59
CA PHE A 260 22.84 18.97 16.27
C PHE A 260 24.36 19.16 16.36
N GLY A 261 25.10 18.14 16.79
CA GLY A 261 26.56 18.13 16.76
C GLY A 261 27.28 19.26 17.52
N PHE A 262 26.55 20.21 18.09
CA PHE A 262 27.03 21.33 18.91
C PHE A 262 26.31 21.32 20.25
N ASN A 263 27.02 21.28 21.32
CA ASN A 263 26.48 21.30 22.68
C ASN A 263 25.73 22.59 22.96
N ASN A 264 24.46 22.48 23.39
CA ASN A 264 23.66 23.54 24.00
C ASN A 264 23.13 24.67 23.08
N TYR A 265 22.61 24.35 21.91
CA TYR A 265 21.84 25.35 21.13
C TYR A 265 20.34 25.26 21.46
N ILE A 266 19.75 26.41 21.81
CA ILE A 266 18.31 26.58 21.98
C ILE A 266 17.78 27.30 20.74
N PHE A 267 16.92 26.63 19.98
CA PHE A 267 16.20 27.25 18.85
C PHE A 267 14.86 27.76 19.37
N VAL A 268 14.56 29.05 19.20
CA VAL A 268 13.44 29.70 19.89
C VAL A 268 12.31 30.11 18.96
N ASP A 269 12.57 30.43 17.73
CA ASP A 269 11.52 30.82 16.80
C ASP A 269 11.53 29.93 15.54
N SER A 270 10.36 29.36 15.21
CA SER A 270 10.15 28.67 13.97
C SER A 270 9.28 29.51 13.06
N LEU A 271 9.74 29.74 11.83
CA LEU A 271 8.93 30.24 10.75
C LEU A 271 8.50 29.03 9.91
N SER A 272 7.20 28.87 9.73
CA SER A 272 6.64 27.74 9.00
C SER A 272 6.13 28.16 7.62
N PHE A 273 6.43 27.34 6.64
CA PHE A 273 5.99 27.48 5.24
C PHE A 273 5.16 26.25 4.87
N PRO A 274 3.86 26.25 5.16
CA PRO A 274 2.99 25.11 4.84
C PRO A 274 2.71 25.06 3.33
N MET A 275 2.64 23.84 2.79
CA MET A 275 2.25 23.61 1.39
C MET A 275 0.76 23.83 1.15
N GLU A 276 -0.09 23.59 2.14
CA GLU A 276 -1.56 23.68 2.03
C GLU A 276 -2.13 22.91 0.84
N GLU A 277 -1.55 21.75 0.56
CA GLU A 277 -1.89 20.92 -0.59
C GLU A 277 -3.36 20.48 -0.56
N LYS A 278 -4.02 20.59 -1.70
CA LYS A 278 -5.38 20.09 -1.97
C LYS A 278 -5.40 19.43 -3.32
N ALA A 279 -5.87 18.20 -3.37
CA ALA A 279 -5.99 17.49 -4.63
C ALA A 279 -7.30 16.72 -4.72
N ARG A 280 -7.80 16.60 -5.95
CA ARG A 280 -8.88 15.68 -6.31
C ARG A 280 -8.37 14.79 -7.43
N TYR A 281 -8.50 13.48 -7.25
CA TYR A 281 -8.05 12.49 -8.21
C TYR A 281 -9.04 11.32 -8.30
N TYR A 282 -8.96 10.57 -9.38
CA TYR A 282 -9.70 9.32 -9.51
C TYR A 282 -8.73 8.16 -9.74
N GLN A 283 -9.18 6.98 -9.35
CA GLN A 283 -8.54 5.71 -9.65
C GLN A 283 -9.60 4.74 -10.16
N SER A 284 -9.26 3.93 -11.13
CA SER A 284 -10.18 2.95 -11.71
C SER A 284 -9.45 1.67 -12.07
N THR A 285 -10.08 0.54 -11.76
CA THR A 285 -9.62 -0.80 -12.14
C THR A 285 -10.73 -1.50 -12.88
N PHE A 286 -10.40 -2.05 -14.04
CA PHE A 286 -11.27 -2.92 -14.83
C PHE A 286 -10.61 -4.29 -14.98
N GLN A 287 -11.38 -5.35 -14.74
CA GLN A 287 -10.90 -6.73 -14.77
C GLN A 287 -11.84 -7.61 -15.60
N ILE A 288 -11.27 -8.52 -16.37
CA ILE A 288 -11.96 -9.59 -17.05
C ILE A 288 -11.35 -10.94 -16.67
N GLU A 289 -12.20 -11.91 -16.39
CA GLU A 289 -11.85 -13.29 -16.12
C GLU A 289 -12.52 -14.19 -17.16
N VAL A 290 -11.73 -15.08 -17.74
CA VAL A 290 -12.20 -16.00 -18.79
C VAL A 290 -11.55 -17.35 -18.58
N GLU A 291 -12.35 -18.41 -18.65
CA GLU A 291 -11.83 -19.76 -18.75
C GLU A 291 -11.54 -20.07 -20.23
N LEU A 292 -10.26 -20.23 -20.57
CA LEU A 292 -9.79 -20.57 -21.89
C LEU A 292 -9.81 -22.09 -22.09
N PRO A 293 -9.72 -22.58 -23.35
CA PRO A 293 -9.57 -24.02 -23.62
C PRO A 293 -8.44 -24.67 -22.82
N ALA A 294 -8.61 -25.93 -22.47
CA ALA A 294 -7.67 -26.68 -21.62
C ALA A 294 -7.60 -26.22 -20.15
N ASP A 295 -8.71 -25.74 -19.61
CA ASP A 295 -8.88 -25.36 -18.20
C ASP A 295 -7.86 -24.29 -17.77
N ILE A 296 -7.54 -23.35 -18.67
CA ILE A 296 -6.67 -22.22 -18.38
C ILE A 296 -7.50 -21.04 -17.90
N ASN A 297 -7.32 -20.62 -16.66
CA ASN A 297 -7.89 -19.40 -16.14
C ASN A 297 -7.06 -18.19 -16.58
N PHE A 298 -7.67 -17.27 -17.31
CA PHE A 298 -7.10 -15.99 -17.70
C PHE A 298 -7.75 -14.86 -16.91
N ILE A 299 -6.91 -14.00 -16.32
CA ILE A 299 -7.31 -12.72 -15.71
C ILE A 299 -6.56 -11.61 -16.43
N GLY A 300 -7.29 -10.64 -16.95
CA GLY A 300 -6.74 -9.38 -17.47
C GLY A 300 -7.25 -8.20 -16.67
N GLN A 301 -6.36 -7.29 -16.26
CA GLN A 301 -6.73 -6.14 -15.47
C GLN A 301 -6.04 -4.89 -16.02
N ILE A 302 -6.74 -3.77 -16.04
CA ILE A 302 -6.22 -2.44 -16.37
C ILE A 302 -6.50 -1.52 -15.20
N PHE A 303 -5.45 -0.88 -14.70
CA PHE A 303 -5.52 0.17 -13.68
C PHE A 303 -5.15 1.52 -14.29
N ILE A 304 -5.90 2.56 -13.92
CA ILE A 304 -5.65 3.94 -14.34
C ILE A 304 -5.92 4.88 -13.17
N TYR A 305 -5.06 5.87 -12.97
CA TYR A 305 -5.39 7.03 -12.14
C TYR A 305 -4.96 8.33 -12.80
N ASP A 306 -5.63 9.43 -12.44
CA ASP A 306 -5.23 10.78 -12.85
C ASP A 306 -5.73 11.83 -11.85
N THR A 307 -5.03 12.96 -11.82
CA THR A 307 -5.34 14.09 -10.96
C THR A 307 -6.26 15.07 -11.70
N LEU A 308 -7.46 15.29 -11.16
CA LEU A 308 -8.48 16.18 -11.74
C LEU A 308 -8.29 17.64 -11.33
N TYR A 309 -7.76 17.85 -10.14
CA TYR A 309 -7.52 19.16 -9.57
C TYR A 309 -6.35 19.07 -8.60
N TYR A 310 -5.48 20.07 -8.63
CA TYR A 310 -4.38 20.24 -7.69
C TYR A 310 -4.20 21.71 -7.35
N SER A 311 -3.89 22.01 -6.11
CA SER A 311 -3.56 23.34 -5.62
C SER A 311 -2.67 23.20 -4.40
N SER A 312 -1.61 24.00 -4.34
CA SER A 312 -0.73 24.15 -3.18
C SER A 312 -0.12 25.53 -3.17
N ASN A 313 0.58 25.88 -2.10
CA ASN A 313 1.55 26.94 -2.13
C ASN A 313 2.78 26.49 -2.93
N ASP A 314 3.55 27.45 -3.43
CA ASP A 314 4.83 27.18 -4.10
C ASP A 314 5.86 26.62 -3.10
N PHE A 315 6.88 25.98 -3.61
CA PHE A 315 8.00 25.56 -2.76
C PHE A 315 8.60 26.76 -2.05
N PRO A 316 8.83 26.67 -0.74
CA PRO A 316 9.28 27.83 0.07
C PRO A 316 10.76 28.20 -0.12
N VAL A 317 11.37 27.93 -1.28
CA VAL A 317 12.80 28.09 -1.49
C VAL A 317 13.05 28.68 -2.88
N ASP A 318 13.76 29.80 -2.91
CA ASP A 318 14.21 30.46 -4.14
C ASP A 318 15.52 29.85 -4.71
N GLN A 319 15.98 28.75 -4.17
CA GLN A 319 17.24 28.09 -4.54
C GLN A 319 17.08 26.58 -4.55
N GLU A 320 17.97 25.90 -5.27
CA GLU A 320 18.03 24.46 -5.33
C GLU A 320 17.90 23.81 -3.95
N ILE A 321 16.86 23.00 -3.76
CA ILE A 321 16.70 22.19 -2.56
C ILE A 321 17.50 20.93 -2.78
N ASN A 322 18.63 20.80 -2.16
CA ASN A 322 19.37 19.55 -2.14
C ASN A 322 18.74 18.60 -1.10
N ILE A 323 17.78 17.80 -1.57
CA ILE A 323 17.28 16.66 -0.81
C ILE A 323 18.16 15.48 -1.17
N PRO A 324 18.72 14.73 -0.20
CA PRO A 324 19.53 13.56 -0.51
C PRO A 324 18.84 12.64 -1.52
N ASN A 325 19.43 12.43 -2.68
CA ASN A 325 18.92 11.67 -3.82
C ASN A 325 17.79 12.33 -4.64
N LEU A 326 17.48 13.61 -4.43
CA LEU A 326 16.52 14.34 -5.23
C LEU A 326 16.96 15.82 -5.34
N GLU A 327 17.48 16.20 -6.49
CA GLU A 327 17.73 17.61 -6.83
C GLU A 327 16.42 18.19 -7.38
N ILE A 328 15.80 19.11 -6.65
CA ILE A 328 14.62 19.85 -7.11
C ILE A 328 15.09 21.21 -7.62
N ASP A 329 14.90 21.42 -8.90
CA ASP A 329 15.05 22.73 -9.53
C ASP A 329 13.65 23.39 -9.57
N PRO A 330 13.38 24.42 -8.75
CA PRO A 330 12.06 25.03 -8.67
C PRO A 330 11.63 25.72 -9.97
N ASP A 331 12.55 26.02 -10.88
CA ASP A 331 12.22 26.59 -12.19
C ASP A 331 11.67 25.53 -13.15
N ASN A 332 11.97 24.24 -12.92
CA ASN A 332 11.58 23.13 -13.79
C ASN A 332 10.51 22.22 -13.18
N PHE A 333 10.27 22.27 -11.86
CA PHE A 333 9.34 21.40 -11.17
C PHE A 333 8.34 22.21 -10.32
N THR A 334 7.08 21.80 -10.38
CA THR A 334 6.01 22.33 -9.54
C THR A 334 5.65 21.32 -8.45
N PRO A 335 5.03 21.74 -7.34
CA PRO A 335 4.55 20.81 -6.34
C PRO A 335 3.61 19.73 -6.88
N ALA A 336 2.87 20.03 -7.96
CA ALA A 336 1.98 19.07 -8.61
C ALA A 336 2.71 17.86 -9.22
N ASP A 337 3.97 18.02 -9.63
CA ASP A 337 4.78 16.94 -10.22
C ASP A 337 5.16 15.87 -9.17
N PHE A 338 5.14 16.24 -7.90
CA PHE A 338 5.44 15.35 -6.78
C PHE A 338 4.19 14.74 -6.12
N PHE A 339 3.00 15.12 -6.60
CA PHE A 339 1.78 14.57 -6.02
C PHE A 339 1.68 13.06 -6.25
N THR A 340 1.53 12.34 -5.17
CA THR A 340 1.27 10.89 -5.17
C THR A 340 0.04 10.59 -4.32
N PRO A 341 -0.90 9.76 -4.81
CA PRO A 341 -2.01 9.28 -4.00
C PRO A 341 -1.52 8.57 -2.73
N GLY A 342 -2.00 8.99 -1.57
CA GLY A 342 -1.62 8.37 -0.30
C GLY A 342 -2.52 7.22 0.12
N ILE A 343 -3.60 6.97 -0.64
CA ILE A 343 -4.61 5.94 -0.38
C ILE A 343 -5.22 5.46 -1.70
N GLY A 344 -5.74 4.24 -1.74
CA GLY A 344 -6.38 3.63 -2.91
C GLY A 344 -5.69 2.36 -3.36
N ALA A 345 -5.66 2.12 -4.67
CA ALA A 345 -5.08 0.92 -5.25
C ALA A 345 -3.57 0.81 -4.96
N PRO A 346 -3.08 -0.35 -4.54
CA PRO A 346 -1.67 -0.54 -4.18
C PRO A 346 -0.70 -0.25 -5.35
N MET A 347 -1.13 -0.49 -6.58
CA MET A 347 -0.30 -0.28 -7.77
C MET A 347 -0.15 1.21 -8.17
N ALA A 348 -0.90 2.12 -7.56
CA ALA A 348 -0.79 3.55 -7.82
C ALA A 348 0.60 4.14 -7.50
N VAL A 349 1.37 3.49 -6.63
CA VAL A 349 2.75 3.89 -6.33
C VAL A 349 3.74 3.54 -7.45
N LEU A 350 3.37 2.67 -8.38
CA LEU A 350 4.25 2.23 -9.46
C LEU A 350 4.07 3.06 -10.73
N SER A 351 2.83 3.30 -11.14
CA SER A 351 2.52 4.05 -12.35
C SER A 351 1.07 4.54 -12.39
N LYS A 352 0.80 5.54 -13.23
CA LYS A 352 -0.55 6.05 -13.50
C LYS A 352 -1.41 5.10 -14.33
N LYS A 353 -0.79 4.22 -15.13
CA LYS A 353 -1.49 3.29 -16.02
C LYS A 353 -0.76 1.95 -16.07
N LEU A 354 -1.39 0.90 -15.60
CA LEU A 354 -0.83 -0.44 -15.57
C LEU A 354 -1.79 -1.45 -16.21
N ALA A 355 -1.23 -2.42 -16.92
CA ALA A 355 -1.93 -3.64 -17.29
C ALA A 355 -1.34 -4.82 -16.51
N PHE A 356 -2.21 -5.67 -16.00
CA PHE A 356 -1.84 -6.92 -15.34
C PHE A 356 -2.53 -8.09 -16.02
N PHE A 357 -1.80 -9.18 -16.22
CA PHE A 357 -2.28 -10.41 -16.81
C PHE A 357 -1.86 -11.60 -15.96
N SER A 358 -2.76 -12.56 -15.81
CA SER A 358 -2.48 -13.83 -15.14
C SER A 358 -3.04 -14.98 -15.97
N LEU A 359 -2.25 -16.04 -16.12
CA LEU A 359 -2.63 -17.32 -16.71
C LEU A 359 -2.35 -18.41 -15.68
N LYS A 360 -3.40 -19.05 -15.21
CA LYS A 360 -3.32 -20.10 -14.20
C LYS A 360 -3.90 -21.40 -14.73
N ARG A 361 -3.20 -22.52 -14.45
CA ARG A 361 -3.68 -23.86 -14.77
C ARG A 361 -3.26 -24.88 -13.72
N ASP A 362 -4.19 -25.78 -13.41
CA ASP A 362 -3.97 -26.94 -12.57
C ASP A 362 -3.66 -28.18 -13.43
N PHE A 363 -2.72 -28.99 -12.97
CA PHE A 363 -2.29 -30.25 -13.59
C PHE A 363 -2.27 -31.37 -12.55
N LEU A 364 -2.22 -32.61 -12.99
CA LEU A 364 -2.09 -33.80 -12.12
C LEU A 364 -3.18 -33.85 -11.03
N ASP A 365 -4.43 -33.67 -11.42
CA ASP A 365 -5.56 -33.63 -10.48
C ASP A 365 -5.36 -32.60 -9.36
N SER A 366 -4.94 -31.38 -9.75
CA SER A 366 -4.65 -30.24 -8.86
C SER A 366 -3.45 -30.43 -7.90
N GLN A 367 -2.60 -31.45 -8.13
CA GLN A 367 -1.35 -31.56 -7.39
C GLN A 367 -0.30 -30.54 -7.83
N LEU A 368 -0.34 -30.11 -9.09
CA LEU A 368 0.57 -29.12 -9.66
C LEU A 368 -0.22 -27.92 -10.16
N ASN A 369 0.04 -26.75 -9.61
CA ASN A 369 -0.50 -25.47 -10.06
C ASN A 369 0.61 -24.67 -10.74
N ILE A 370 0.34 -24.10 -11.91
CA ILE A 370 1.24 -23.18 -12.62
C ILE A 370 0.52 -21.86 -12.82
N ASN A 371 1.20 -20.77 -12.46
CA ASN A 371 0.73 -19.40 -12.65
C ASN A 371 1.80 -18.57 -13.35
N LEU A 372 1.41 -17.93 -14.45
CA LEU A 372 2.21 -16.96 -15.21
C LEU A 372 1.56 -15.59 -15.03
N THR A 373 2.32 -14.61 -14.58
CA THR A 373 1.82 -13.24 -14.47
C THR A 373 2.70 -12.26 -15.22
N ALA A 374 2.10 -11.21 -15.74
CA ALA A 374 2.78 -10.09 -16.36
C ALA A 374 2.14 -8.79 -15.91
N MET A 375 2.96 -7.82 -15.56
CA MET A 375 2.55 -6.44 -15.30
C MET A 375 3.31 -5.54 -16.28
N LEU A 376 2.59 -4.67 -16.96
CA LEU A 376 3.15 -3.76 -17.97
C LEU A 376 2.81 -2.33 -17.59
N ASP A 377 3.81 -1.47 -17.60
CA ASP A 377 3.57 -0.03 -17.54
C ASP A 377 3.01 0.45 -18.87
N LEU A 378 1.86 1.11 -18.84
CA LEU A 378 1.20 1.71 -20.00
C LEU A 378 1.36 3.24 -20.04
N ASP A 379 1.94 3.84 -19.01
CA ASP A 379 2.20 5.27 -18.98
C ASP A 379 3.45 5.60 -19.80
N LYS A 380 3.22 6.19 -20.95
CA LYS A 380 4.28 6.57 -21.91
C LYS A 380 4.64 8.06 -21.86
N THR A 381 4.33 8.74 -20.77
CA THR A 381 4.59 10.17 -20.66
C THR A 381 6.08 10.44 -20.92
N GLY A 382 6.36 11.14 -22.04
CA GLY A 382 7.73 11.43 -22.48
C GLY A 382 8.56 10.26 -23.01
N TYR A 383 8.08 9.01 -22.91
CA TYR A 383 8.80 7.83 -23.37
C TYR A 383 8.40 7.42 -24.80
N LYS A 384 9.39 7.16 -25.66
CA LYS A 384 9.18 6.81 -27.08
C LYS A 384 9.14 5.32 -27.37
N GLY A 385 9.46 4.47 -26.38
CA GLY A 385 9.45 3.02 -26.51
C GLY A 385 8.03 2.41 -26.54
N THR A 386 7.96 1.09 -26.70
CA THR A 386 6.67 0.37 -26.76
C THR A 386 6.07 0.15 -25.38
N VAL A 387 6.89 -0.29 -24.41
CA VAL A 387 6.54 -0.53 -23.02
C VAL A 387 7.66 0.05 -22.16
N PRO A 388 7.37 1.05 -21.33
CA PRO A 388 8.39 1.68 -20.49
C PRO A 388 8.97 0.73 -19.46
N GLY A 389 8.14 -0.10 -18.81
CA GLY A 389 8.59 -1.05 -17.80
C GLY A 389 7.68 -2.27 -17.73
N ALA A 390 8.23 -3.39 -17.24
CA ALA A 390 7.50 -4.63 -17.13
C ALA A 390 7.98 -5.50 -15.95
N LEU A 391 7.06 -6.28 -15.37
CA LEU A 391 7.35 -7.36 -14.44
C LEU A 391 6.74 -8.64 -14.99
N TYR A 392 7.53 -9.70 -15.03
CA TYR A 392 7.08 -11.05 -15.39
C TYR A 392 7.35 -11.98 -14.21
N SER A 393 6.37 -12.83 -13.88
CA SER A 393 6.55 -13.83 -12.85
C SER A 393 6.02 -15.19 -13.32
N PHE A 394 6.78 -16.22 -13.01
CA PHE A 394 6.39 -17.60 -13.09
C PHE A 394 6.34 -18.18 -11.69
N GLN A 395 5.24 -18.78 -11.31
CA GLN A 395 5.11 -19.50 -10.04
C GLN A 395 4.56 -20.90 -10.30
N THR A 396 5.13 -21.87 -9.63
CA THR A 396 4.59 -23.22 -9.58
C THR A 396 4.48 -23.70 -8.14
N GLU A 397 3.35 -24.34 -7.85
CA GLU A 397 3.08 -24.96 -6.55
C GLU A 397 2.85 -26.44 -6.76
N TYR A 398 3.53 -27.27 -5.99
CA TYR A 398 3.40 -28.72 -6.04
C TYR A 398 3.11 -29.28 -4.64
N ASN A 399 2.01 -30.01 -4.52
CA ASN A 399 1.64 -30.73 -3.31
C ASN A 399 2.47 -32.01 -3.21
N LEU A 400 3.54 -31.96 -2.39
CA LEU A 400 4.42 -33.10 -2.15
C LEU A 400 3.69 -34.18 -1.32
N LEU A 401 2.90 -33.74 -0.32
CA LEU A 401 2.04 -34.52 0.54
C LEU A 401 0.73 -33.75 0.72
N GLU A 402 -0.26 -34.33 1.41
CA GLU A 402 -1.54 -33.65 1.72
C GLU A 402 -1.31 -32.34 2.51
N ASP A 403 -0.32 -32.33 3.38
CA ASP A 403 0.02 -31.26 4.29
C ASP A 403 1.35 -30.55 3.98
N LEU A 404 2.06 -30.95 2.90
CA LEU A 404 3.33 -30.36 2.49
C LEU A 404 3.30 -29.88 1.04
N LYS A 405 3.53 -28.58 0.87
CA LYS A 405 3.57 -27.92 -0.44
C LYS A 405 4.94 -27.31 -0.72
N ALA A 406 5.46 -27.52 -1.93
CA ALA A 406 6.63 -26.82 -2.44
C ALA A 406 6.20 -25.73 -3.44
N ILE A 407 6.80 -24.57 -3.34
CA ILE A 407 6.55 -23.41 -4.20
C ILE A 407 7.86 -22.95 -4.80
N LEU A 408 7.91 -22.84 -6.12
CA LEU A 408 9.00 -22.20 -6.87
C LEU A 408 8.46 -20.97 -7.57
N GLY A 409 9.09 -19.81 -7.36
CA GLY A 409 8.78 -18.56 -8.02
C GLY A 409 10.00 -17.99 -8.72
N ILE A 410 9.82 -17.41 -9.90
CA ILE A 410 10.84 -16.65 -10.62
C ILE A 410 10.20 -15.33 -11.04
N THR A 411 10.79 -14.22 -10.63
CA THR A 411 10.32 -12.87 -10.98
C THR A 411 11.43 -12.13 -11.72
N LYS A 412 11.09 -11.55 -12.87
CA LYS A 412 11.96 -10.69 -13.66
C LYS A 412 11.32 -9.33 -13.85
N ILE A 413 12.04 -8.29 -13.47
CA ILE A 413 11.64 -6.90 -13.69
C ILE A 413 12.55 -6.29 -14.75
N ILE A 414 11.98 -5.50 -15.62
CA ILE A 414 12.64 -4.81 -16.73
C ILE A 414 12.22 -3.36 -16.65
N GLY A 415 13.20 -2.49 -16.50
CA GLY A 415 13.04 -1.04 -16.57
C GLY A 415 13.19 -0.49 -17.99
N ALA A 416 13.48 0.79 -18.09
CA ALA A 416 13.65 1.50 -19.37
C ALA A 416 14.76 2.56 -19.27
N ASP A 417 15.92 2.26 -19.81
CA ASP A 417 17.11 3.16 -19.80
C ASP A 417 16.83 4.55 -20.40
N GLY A 418 15.85 4.69 -21.26
CA GLY A 418 15.48 5.96 -21.91
C GLY A 418 14.25 6.63 -21.31
N HIS A 419 13.83 6.25 -20.11
CA HIS A 419 12.68 6.88 -19.44
C HIS A 419 13.05 8.32 -19.03
N PRO A 420 12.14 9.31 -19.17
CA PRO A 420 12.41 10.70 -18.76
C PRO A 420 12.82 10.85 -17.30
N ASP A 421 12.26 10.04 -16.41
CA ASP A 421 12.56 10.06 -14.97
C ASP A 421 13.88 9.34 -14.63
N GLY A 422 14.56 8.75 -15.63
CA GLY A 422 15.86 8.10 -15.45
C GLY A 422 15.89 7.10 -14.31
N ASP A 423 16.82 7.27 -13.37
CA ASP A 423 16.96 6.41 -12.19
C ASP A 423 15.82 6.55 -11.17
N GLN A 424 15.00 7.60 -11.28
CA GLN A 424 13.82 7.79 -10.41
C GLN A 424 12.60 6.98 -10.88
N TYR A 425 12.65 6.47 -12.12
CA TYR A 425 11.58 5.63 -12.64
C TYR A 425 11.43 4.32 -11.84
N ARG A 426 10.24 4.04 -11.38
CA ARG A 426 9.99 2.95 -10.43
C ARG A 426 10.45 1.58 -10.93
N PHE A 427 10.23 1.26 -12.19
CA PHE A 427 10.67 -0.01 -12.74
C PHE A 427 12.20 -0.13 -12.83
N ASN A 428 12.92 0.99 -13.08
CA ASN A 428 14.39 1.01 -13.03
C ASN A 428 14.87 0.72 -11.59
N GLN A 429 14.26 1.37 -10.59
CA GLN A 429 14.59 1.14 -9.18
C GLN A 429 14.32 -0.30 -8.72
N MET A 430 13.37 -0.98 -9.37
CA MET A 430 12.95 -2.34 -9.01
C MET A 430 13.69 -3.43 -9.79
N GLU A 431 14.57 -3.14 -10.74
CA GLU A 431 15.24 -4.17 -11.55
C GLU A 431 16.01 -5.18 -10.69
N ASP A 432 16.65 -4.70 -9.61
CA ASP A 432 17.39 -5.53 -8.65
C ASP A 432 16.48 -6.49 -7.85
N PHE A 433 15.18 -6.26 -7.86
CA PHE A 433 14.20 -7.18 -7.29
C PHE A 433 13.91 -8.41 -8.16
N SER A 434 14.57 -8.56 -9.30
CA SER A 434 14.50 -9.79 -10.09
C SER A 434 15.11 -10.93 -9.28
N HIS A 435 14.30 -11.95 -8.94
CA HIS A 435 14.71 -13.00 -8.01
C HIS A 435 14.11 -14.36 -8.33
N MET A 436 14.66 -15.39 -7.69
CA MET A 436 14.09 -16.73 -7.59
C MET A 436 13.75 -17.01 -6.13
N ARG A 437 12.56 -17.58 -5.89
CA ARG A 437 12.06 -17.97 -4.57
C ARG A 437 11.79 -19.47 -4.53
N LEU A 438 12.26 -20.12 -3.48
CA LEU A 438 11.88 -21.50 -3.14
C LEU A 438 11.28 -21.49 -1.74
N GLU A 439 10.12 -22.11 -1.59
CA GLU A 439 9.41 -22.13 -0.32
C GLU A 439 8.82 -23.52 -0.07
N LEU A 440 8.88 -23.98 1.16
CA LEU A 440 8.21 -25.18 1.64
C LEU A 440 7.20 -24.76 2.70
N LYS A 441 5.92 -25.11 2.48
CA LYS A 441 4.82 -24.86 3.42
C LYS A 441 4.33 -26.17 3.99
N TYR A 442 4.31 -26.26 5.30
CA TYR A 442 3.74 -27.38 6.04
C TYR A 442 2.51 -26.91 6.82
N PHE A 443 1.42 -27.66 6.71
CA PHE A 443 0.15 -27.40 7.40
C PHE A 443 -0.04 -28.47 8.46
N PHE A 444 -0.41 -28.10 9.70
CA PHE A 444 -0.56 -29.01 10.82
C PHE A 444 -1.87 -28.75 11.60
#